data_d8cc0502bc993156f6665de03678d4d6
#
_entry.id   d8cc0502bc993156f6665de03678d4d6
#
_cell.length_a   1.000
_cell.length_b   1.000
_cell.length_c   1.000
_cell.angle_alpha   90.00
_cell.angle_beta   90.00
_cell.angle_gamma   90.00
#
_symmetry.space_group_name_H-M   'P 1'
#
loop_
_entity.id
_entity.type
_entity.pdbx_description
1 polymer ?
#
loop_
_entity_poly.entity_id
_entity_poly.type
_entity_poly.pdbx_seq_one_letter_code
_entity_poly.pdbx_strand_id
1 'polypeptide(L)'
;MSSSKQPAGYHTVTPALVVRDANAAIDFYRRAFGASEGSRMAGPDGKIMHAEIRIGDSLIMLGEENEQWGTKSPLLTNGNPGSLHIYVDDADAAFDRALKAGATVKYPLEDAFWGDRYGKVADPFGHEWGLATRVKDLTDAEMKKAADEWMAKATAPA
;
A
#
# COMPACT_ATOMS: atom_id res chain seq x y z
N MET A 1 10.64 1.60 35.70
CA MET A 1 10.97 1.81 34.28
C MET A 1 9.69 2.26 33.58
N SER A 2 9.68 3.42 32.95
CA SER A 2 8.52 3.86 32.18
C SER A 2 8.39 2.94 30.96
N SER A 3 7.38 2.07 30.92
CA SER A 3 7.06 1.33 29.72
C SER A 3 6.67 2.33 28.63
N SER A 4 7.25 2.21 27.45
CA SER A 4 6.82 2.99 26.29
C SER A 4 5.30 2.83 26.14
N LYS A 5 4.58 3.95 25.99
CA LYS A 5 3.12 3.92 25.73
C LYS A 5 2.78 3.44 24.32
N GLN A 6 3.80 3.26 23.49
CA GLN A 6 3.72 2.74 22.13
C GLN A 6 4.40 1.38 22.09
N PRO A 7 3.74 0.34 21.57
CA PRO A 7 4.36 -0.99 21.44
C PRO A 7 5.61 -0.95 20.56
N ALA A 8 6.56 -1.83 20.84
CA ALA A 8 7.78 -1.93 20.05
C ALA A 8 7.48 -2.30 18.58
N GLY A 9 8.12 -1.61 17.66
CA GLY A 9 7.95 -1.85 16.23
C GLY A 9 6.75 -1.15 15.58
N TYR A 10 5.93 -0.45 16.36
CA TYR A 10 4.86 0.39 15.83
C TYR A 10 5.37 1.81 15.58
N HIS A 11 4.78 2.48 14.60
CA HIS A 11 4.96 3.92 14.39
C HIS A 11 3.75 4.67 14.96
N THR A 12 3.87 5.97 15.17
CA THR A 12 2.78 6.81 15.69
C THR A 12 1.52 6.68 14.84
N VAL A 13 1.69 6.61 13.52
CA VAL A 13 0.63 6.28 12.57
C VAL A 13 0.90 4.88 12.04
N THR A 14 -0.04 3.97 12.31
CA THR A 14 0.03 2.58 11.84
C THR A 14 -1.19 2.32 10.97
N PRO A 15 -1.02 1.96 9.68
CA PRO A 15 -2.16 1.64 8.82
C PRO A 15 -2.95 0.45 9.37
N ALA A 16 -4.27 0.51 9.24
CA ALA A 16 -5.16 -0.58 9.56
C ALA A 16 -6.10 -0.80 8.38
N LEU A 17 -6.00 -1.97 7.75
CA LEU A 17 -6.75 -2.32 6.55
C LEU A 17 -7.90 -3.27 6.89
N VAL A 18 -9.04 -3.06 6.26
CA VAL A 18 -10.14 -4.02 6.29
C VAL A 18 -10.16 -4.78 4.97
N VAL A 19 -10.16 -6.09 5.07
CA VAL A 19 -10.19 -7.00 3.92
C VAL A 19 -11.32 -8.00 4.05
N ARG A 20 -11.74 -8.60 2.94
CA ARG A 20 -12.78 -9.63 2.96
C ARG A 20 -12.28 -10.96 3.50
N ASP A 21 -11.04 -11.31 3.21
CA ASP A 21 -10.37 -12.55 3.63
C ASP A 21 -8.93 -12.22 4.03
N ALA A 22 -8.67 -12.20 5.33
CA ALA A 22 -7.35 -11.83 5.85
C ALA A 22 -6.30 -12.92 5.57
N ASN A 23 -6.66 -14.18 5.50
CA ASN A 23 -5.71 -15.25 5.18
C ASN A 23 -5.21 -15.10 3.75
N ALA A 24 -6.13 -14.89 2.81
CA ALA A 24 -5.76 -14.64 1.40
C ALA A 24 -4.98 -13.34 1.24
N ALA A 25 -5.34 -12.28 1.98
CA ALA A 25 -4.64 -11.00 1.95
C ALA A 25 -3.20 -11.12 2.46
N ILE A 26 -2.96 -11.78 3.58
CA ILE A 26 -1.62 -12.02 4.13
C ILE A 26 -0.77 -12.82 3.12
N ASP A 27 -1.32 -13.87 2.53
CA ASP A 27 -0.60 -14.65 1.50
C ASP A 27 -0.25 -13.79 0.28
N PHE A 28 -1.20 -12.97 -0.19
CA PHE A 28 -0.96 -12.02 -1.28
C PHE A 28 0.15 -11.02 -0.93
N TYR A 29 0.10 -10.35 0.22
CA TYR A 29 1.09 -9.35 0.61
C TYR A 29 2.48 -9.95 0.81
N ARG A 30 2.55 -11.20 1.26
CA ARG A 30 3.81 -11.95 1.33
C ARG A 30 4.41 -12.16 -0.06
N ARG A 31 3.60 -12.60 -1.02
CA ARG A 31 4.06 -12.85 -2.40
C ARG A 31 4.33 -11.55 -3.16
N ALA A 32 3.46 -10.57 -3.05
CA ALA A 32 3.54 -9.31 -3.79
C ALA A 32 4.62 -8.36 -3.25
N PHE A 33 4.65 -8.18 -1.92
CA PHE A 33 5.44 -7.13 -1.28
C PHE A 33 6.52 -7.66 -0.33
N GLY A 34 6.68 -8.97 -0.23
CA GLY A 34 7.64 -9.57 0.68
C GLY A 34 7.26 -9.39 2.15
N ALA A 35 5.98 -9.27 2.45
CA ALA A 35 5.51 -9.10 3.82
C ALA A 35 5.88 -10.31 4.69
N SER A 36 6.28 -10.04 5.93
CA SER A 36 6.35 -11.05 6.98
C SER A 36 5.11 -10.98 7.87
N GLU A 37 4.62 -12.12 8.32
CA GLU A 37 3.49 -12.18 9.24
C GLU A 37 3.95 -11.98 10.69
N GLY A 38 3.16 -11.20 11.45
CA GLY A 38 3.27 -11.05 12.90
C GLY A 38 2.22 -11.89 13.63
N SER A 39 1.40 -11.22 14.44
CA SER A 39 0.33 -11.85 15.19
C SER A 39 -0.93 -12.08 14.34
N ARG A 40 -1.73 -13.07 14.73
CA ARG A 40 -3.05 -13.36 14.15
C ARG A 40 -4.02 -13.77 15.26
N MET A 41 -5.20 -13.16 15.28
CA MET A 41 -6.26 -13.46 16.23
C MET A 41 -7.55 -13.75 15.48
N ALA A 42 -8.05 -14.97 15.62
CA ALA A 42 -9.34 -15.37 15.07
C ALA A 42 -10.45 -15.22 16.12
N GLY A 43 -11.64 -14.86 15.64
CA GLY A 43 -12.85 -14.88 16.44
C GLY A 43 -13.46 -16.29 16.55
N PRO A 44 -14.58 -16.43 17.31
CA PRO A 44 -15.27 -17.69 17.48
C PRO A 44 -15.83 -18.28 16.18
N ASP A 45 -16.10 -17.43 15.20
CA ASP A 45 -16.59 -17.80 13.86
C ASP A 45 -15.47 -18.15 12.87
N GLY A 46 -14.21 -18.12 13.34
CA GLY A 46 -13.02 -18.40 12.53
C GLY A 46 -12.54 -17.22 11.69
N LYS A 47 -13.26 -16.09 11.68
CA LYS A 47 -12.83 -14.88 10.99
C LYS A 47 -11.64 -14.24 11.72
N ILE A 48 -10.74 -13.65 10.97
CA ILE A 48 -9.61 -12.92 11.52
C ILE A 48 -10.06 -11.53 11.99
N MET A 49 -10.12 -11.37 13.30
CA MET A 49 -10.46 -10.10 13.93
C MET A 49 -9.30 -9.12 13.88
N HIS A 50 -8.08 -9.64 14.00
CA HIS A 50 -6.86 -8.85 13.98
C HIS A 50 -5.69 -9.69 13.48
N ALA A 51 -4.90 -9.12 12.61
CA ALA A 51 -3.61 -9.67 12.20
C ALA A 51 -2.62 -8.52 11.95
N GLU A 52 -1.35 -8.85 11.93
CA GLU A 52 -0.28 -7.91 11.67
C GLU A 52 0.65 -8.47 10.60
N ILE A 53 1.05 -7.62 9.69
CA ILE A 53 2.10 -7.88 8.72
C ILE A 53 3.15 -6.77 8.79
N ARG A 54 4.36 -7.09 8.35
CA ARG A 54 5.44 -6.12 8.22
C ARG A 54 5.93 -6.09 6.77
N ILE A 55 5.94 -4.90 6.19
CA ILE A 55 6.53 -4.63 4.87
C ILE A 55 7.69 -3.67 5.09
N GLY A 56 8.93 -4.11 4.83
CA GLY A 56 10.11 -3.33 5.17
C GLY A 56 10.18 -3.04 6.67
N ASP A 57 10.25 -1.78 7.04
CA ASP A 57 10.25 -1.30 8.42
C ASP A 57 8.84 -1.01 8.99
N SER A 58 7.81 -1.12 8.14
CA SER A 58 6.46 -0.66 8.46
C SER A 58 5.54 -1.80 8.85
N LEU A 59 4.83 -1.63 9.97
CA LEU A 59 3.82 -2.56 10.44
C LEU A 59 2.44 -2.11 9.93
N ILE A 60 1.64 -3.06 9.47
CA ILE A 60 0.28 -2.87 8.97
C ILE A 60 -0.64 -3.84 9.71
N MET A 61 -1.72 -3.32 10.27
CA MET A 61 -2.79 -4.11 10.87
C MET A 61 -3.79 -4.54 9.80
N LEU A 62 -4.37 -5.72 9.97
CA LEU A 62 -5.43 -6.27 9.12
C LEU A 62 -6.59 -6.77 9.98
N GLY A 63 -7.80 -6.62 9.47
CA GLY A 63 -9.00 -7.23 10.03
C GLY A 63 -10.00 -7.57 8.93
N GLU A 64 -10.86 -8.54 9.18
CA GLU A 64 -11.92 -8.87 8.25
C GLU A 64 -13.14 -7.96 8.42
N GLU A 65 -13.95 -7.88 7.38
CA GLU A 65 -15.23 -7.19 7.38
C GLU A 65 -16.11 -7.67 8.54
N ASN A 66 -16.71 -6.76 9.28
CA ASN A 66 -17.59 -7.07 10.41
C ASN A 66 -18.73 -6.05 10.49
N GLU A 67 -19.95 -6.52 10.26
CA GLU A 67 -21.15 -5.67 10.28
C GLU A 67 -21.44 -5.08 11.66
N GLN A 68 -21.19 -5.83 12.73
CA GLN A 68 -21.43 -5.36 14.11
C GLN A 68 -20.53 -4.18 14.49
N TRP A 69 -19.33 -4.13 13.94
CA TRP A 69 -18.36 -3.07 14.18
C TRP A 69 -18.35 -2.02 13.07
N GLY A 70 -19.16 -2.21 12.03
CA GLY A 70 -19.25 -1.30 10.90
C GLY A 70 -18.00 -1.28 10.03
N THR A 71 -17.11 -2.29 10.14
CA THR A 71 -15.89 -2.37 9.34
C THR A 71 -16.19 -2.94 7.96
N LYS A 72 -15.80 -2.18 6.92
CA LYS A 72 -16.06 -2.52 5.51
C LYS A 72 -14.77 -2.43 4.70
N SER A 73 -14.53 -3.42 3.84
CA SER A 73 -13.44 -3.33 2.87
C SER A 73 -13.78 -2.40 1.71
N PRO A 74 -12.79 -1.96 0.91
CA PRO A 74 -13.04 -1.16 -0.30
C PRO A 74 -13.95 -1.85 -1.31
N LEU A 75 -13.99 -3.19 -1.32
CA LEU A 75 -14.89 -3.96 -2.19
C LEU A 75 -16.36 -3.76 -1.83
N LEU A 76 -16.69 -3.61 -0.53
CA LEU A 76 -18.06 -3.31 -0.08
C LEU A 76 -18.45 -1.85 -0.28
N THR A 77 -17.50 -0.94 -0.18
CA THR A 77 -17.77 0.51 -0.33
C THR A 77 -17.70 0.97 -1.78
N ASN A 78 -17.34 0.09 -2.70
CA ASN A 78 -17.13 0.39 -4.12
C ASN A 78 -16.16 1.55 -4.35
N GLY A 79 -15.08 1.59 -3.59
CA GLY A 79 -14.03 2.58 -3.72
C GLY A 79 -13.07 2.61 -2.55
N ASN A 80 -11.92 3.20 -2.77
CA ASN A 80 -10.88 3.39 -1.77
C ASN A 80 -10.56 4.88 -1.66
N PRO A 81 -10.70 5.50 -0.48
CA PRO A 81 -10.45 6.94 -0.30
C PRO A 81 -8.95 7.30 -0.33
N GLY A 82 -8.05 6.32 -0.30
CA GLY A 82 -6.61 6.55 -0.27
C GLY A 82 -5.81 5.39 -0.83
N SER A 83 -4.50 5.55 -0.83
CA SER A 83 -3.56 4.51 -1.21
C SER A 83 -2.39 4.45 -0.24
N LEU A 84 -1.74 3.31 -0.17
CA LEU A 84 -0.48 3.14 0.53
C LEU A 84 0.66 3.29 -0.47
N HIS A 85 1.77 3.88 -0.05
CA HIS A 85 2.94 4.09 -0.89
C HIS A 85 4.13 3.37 -0.30
N ILE A 86 4.79 2.55 -1.09
CA ILE A 86 5.95 1.77 -0.68
C ILE A 86 7.17 2.25 -1.48
N TYR A 87 8.22 2.66 -0.79
CA TYR A 87 9.54 2.81 -1.41
C TYR A 87 10.28 1.48 -1.39
N VAL A 88 10.80 1.09 -2.54
CA VAL A 88 11.54 -0.15 -2.77
C VAL A 88 12.85 0.14 -3.51
N ASP A 89 13.81 -0.77 -3.44
CA ASP A 89 15.09 -0.61 -4.11
C ASP A 89 14.98 -0.70 -5.64
N ASP A 90 14.02 -1.49 -6.14
CA ASP A 90 13.76 -1.71 -7.58
C ASP A 90 12.25 -1.75 -7.83
N ALA A 91 11.72 -0.62 -8.30
CA ALA A 91 10.29 -0.47 -8.58
C ALA A 91 9.82 -1.36 -9.74
N ASP A 92 10.65 -1.59 -10.76
CA ASP A 92 10.32 -2.46 -11.90
C ASP A 92 10.13 -3.90 -11.44
N ALA A 93 11.08 -4.43 -10.66
CA ALA A 93 10.99 -5.78 -10.09
C ALA A 93 9.82 -5.93 -9.10
N ALA A 94 9.58 -4.93 -8.25
CA ALA A 94 8.48 -4.95 -7.28
C ALA A 94 7.12 -4.90 -7.98
N PHE A 95 6.98 -4.07 -9.00
CA PHE A 95 5.77 -3.94 -9.81
C PHE A 95 5.43 -5.25 -10.53
N ASP A 96 6.40 -5.85 -11.21
CA ASP A 96 6.25 -7.15 -11.88
C ASP A 96 5.85 -8.26 -10.90
N ARG A 97 6.49 -8.31 -9.72
CA ARG A 97 6.15 -9.26 -8.66
C ARG A 97 4.72 -9.08 -8.15
N ALA A 98 4.27 -7.84 -7.96
CA ALA A 98 2.90 -7.55 -7.55
C ALA A 98 1.87 -8.03 -8.59
N LEU A 99 2.13 -7.79 -9.87
CA LEU A 99 1.26 -8.26 -10.95
C LEU A 99 1.22 -9.80 -11.03
N LYS A 100 2.36 -10.47 -10.90
CA LYS A 100 2.43 -11.93 -10.85
C LYS A 100 1.69 -12.52 -9.65
N ALA A 101 1.62 -11.78 -8.54
CA ALA A 101 0.86 -12.18 -7.35
C ALA A 101 -0.66 -11.99 -7.51
N GLY A 102 -1.12 -11.23 -8.50
CA GLY A 102 -2.54 -11.02 -8.79
C GLY A 102 -3.02 -9.57 -8.67
N ALA A 103 -2.12 -8.61 -8.50
CA ALA A 103 -2.49 -7.20 -8.56
C ALA A 103 -2.86 -6.76 -9.98
N THR A 104 -3.63 -5.70 -10.10
CA THR A 104 -3.99 -5.07 -11.37
C THR A 104 -3.38 -3.68 -11.48
N VAL A 105 -3.03 -3.26 -12.69
CA VAL A 105 -2.45 -1.93 -12.92
C VAL A 105 -3.51 -0.85 -12.75
N LYS A 106 -3.22 0.15 -11.91
CA LYS A 106 -3.99 1.38 -11.78
C LYS A 106 -3.30 2.56 -12.46
N TYR A 107 -1.99 2.60 -12.36
CA TYR A 107 -1.14 3.57 -13.04
C TYR A 107 0.13 2.86 -13.52
N PRO A 108 0.45 2.90 -14.81
CA PRO A 108 1.60 2.19 -15.34
C PRO A 108 2.90 2.73 -14.76
N LEU A 109 3.90 1.85 -14.67
CA LEU A 109 5.21 2.20 -14.14
C LEU A 109 5.94 3.12 -15.12
N GLU A 110 6.32 4.31 -14.66
CA GLU A 110 7.05 5.31 -15.46
C GLU A 110 7.99 6.15 -14.61
N ASP A 111 8.85 6.91 -15.25
CA ASP A 111 9.67 7.93 -14.60
C ASP A 111 8.81 9.17 -14.35
N ALA A 112 8.49 9.42 -13.10
CA ALA A 112 7.64 10.51 -12.70
C ALA A 112 8.42 11.84 -12.64
N PHE A 113 7.73 12.95 -12.87
CA PHE A 113 8.36 14.28 -12.88
C PHE A 113 9.00 14.66 -11.54
N TRP A 114 8.58 14.04 -10.45
CA TRP A 114 9.13 14.31 -9.10
C TRP A 114 10.38 13.51 -8.74
N GLY A 115 10.93 12.73 -9.67
CA GLY A 115 12.21 12.05 -9.52
C GLY A 115 12.12 10.60 -9.07
N ASP A 116 10.94 10.00 -9.07
CA ASP A 116 10.75 8.59 -8.77
C ASP A 116 10.45 7.78 -10.03
N ARG A 117 10.92 6.55 -10.05
CA ARG A 117 10.37 5.49 -10.88
C ARG A 117 9.13 4.97 -10.14
N TYR A 118 7.93 5.18 -10.69
CA TYR A 118 6.67 5.05 -9.97
C TYR A 118 5.58 4.37 -10.78
N GLY A 119 4.80 3.54 -10.11
CA GLY A 119 3.57 2.97 -10.64
C GLY A 119 2.59 2.68 -9.51
N LYS A 120 1.32 2.44 -9.84
CA LYS A 120 0.29 2.08 -8.88
C LYS A 120 -0.44 0.81 -9.29
N VAL A 121 -0.69 -0.06 -8.33
CA VAL A 121 -1.47 -1.28 -8.50
C VAL A 121 -2.64 -1.32 -7.52
N ALA A 122 -3.68 -2.07 -7.86
CA ALA A 122 -4.73 -2.46 -6.93
C ALA A 122 -4.55 -3.93 -6.57
N ASP A 123 -4.69 -4.25 -5.28
CA ASP A 123 -4.71 -5.62 -4.82
C ASP A 123 -6.09 -6.27 -5.04
N PRO A 124 -6.21 -7.61 -4.90
CA PRO A 124 -7.49 -8.30 -5.05
C PRO A 124 -8.53 -7.94 -3.99
N PHE A 125 -8.15 -7.20 -2.95
CA PHE A 125 -9.00 -6.82 -1.81
C PHE A 125 -9.50 -5.37 -1.91
N GLY A 126 -9.14 -4.68 -3.00
CA GLY A 126 -9.59 -3.32 -3.30
C GLY A 126 -8.67 -2.21 -2.78
N HIS A 127 -7.56 -2.53 -2.11
CA HIS A 127 -6.59 -1.52 -1.69
C HIS A 127 -5.63 -1.16 -2.81
N GLU A 128 -5.25 0.12 -2.88
CA GLU A 128 -4.31 0.63 -3.86
C GLU A 128 -2.93 0.87 -3.24
N TRP A 129 -1.89 0.52 -4.00
CA TRP A 129 -0.49 0.55 -3.60
C TRP A 129 0.34 1.27 -4.65
N GLY A 130 0.95 2.39 -4.27
CA GLY A 130 2.03 3.03 -5.04
C GLY A 130 3.34 2.30 -4.77
N LEU A 131 4.08 1.99 -5.82
CA LEU A 131 5.43 1.39 -5.74
C LEU A 131 6.42 2.35 -6.38
N ALA A 132 7.45 2.72 -5.64
CA ALA A 132 8.40 3.73 -6.10
C ALA A 132 9.84 3.40 -5.71
N THR A 133 10.76 3.84 -6.56
CA THR A 133 12.18 3.95 -6.27
C THR A 133 12.61 5.38 -6.55
N ARG A 134 13.26 6.04 -5.59
CA ARG A 134 13.87 7.34 -5.83
C ARG A 134 15.06 7.17 -6.78
N VAL A 135 14.96 7.73 -7.99
CA VAL A 135 16.00 7.66 -9.02
C VAL A 135 16.70 8.99 -9.24
N LYS A 136 16.10 10.08 -8.76
CA LYS A 136 16.67 11.43 -8.90
C LYS A 136 16.24 12.32 -7.75
N ASP A 137 17.20 12.99 -7.11
CA ASP A 137 16.93 14.06 -6.16
C ASP A 137 16.76 15.37 -6.92
N LEU A 138 15.66 16.08 -6.63
CA LEU A 138 15.33 17.36 -7.23
C LEU A 138 15.23 18.41 -6.13
N THR A 139 15.75 19.62 -6.43
CA THR A 139 15.48 20.80 -5.61
C THR A 139 14.02 21.25 -5.78
N ASP A 140 13.50 22.04 -4.86
CA ASP A 140 12.13 22.57 -4.94
C ASP A 140 11.88 23.35 -6.24
N ALA A 141 12.88 24.08 -6.74
CA ALA A 141 12.80 24.81 -8.00
C ALA A 141 12.72 23.88 -9.21
N GLU A 142 13.53 22.82 -9.25
CA GLU A 142 13.49 21.79 -10.30
C GLU A 142 12.18 21.02 -10.25
N MET A 143 11.70 20.68 -9.06
CA MET A 143 10.42 20.00 -8.86
C MET A 143 9.26 20.85 -9.41
N LYS A 144 9.24 22.15 -9.05
CA LYS A 144 8.20 23.06 -9.54
C LYS A 144 8.23 23.17 -11.05
N LYS A 145 9.40 23.36 -11.65
CA LYS A 145 9.57 23.44 -13.11
C LYS A 145 9.06 22.16 -13.80
N ALA A 146 9.47 21.01 -13.30
CA ALA A 146 9.05 19.71 -13.85
C ALA A 146 7.53 19.49 -13.73
N ALA A 147 6.92 19.90 -12.61
CA ALA A 147 5.47 19.86 -12.42
C ALA A 147 4.73 20.77 -13.41
N ASP A 148 5.21 22.01 -13.61
CA ASP A 148 4.61 22.97 -14.57
C ASP A 148 4.68 22.43 -16.01
N GLU A 149 5.81 21.85 -16.40
CA GLU A 149 6.00 21.22 -17.71
C GLU A 149 5.10 19.99 -17.91
N TRP A 150 4.95 19.16 -16.89
CA TRP A 150 4.08 17.98 -16.93
C TRP A 150 2.60 18.37 -17.05
N MET A 151 2.14 19.36 -16.26
CA MET A 151 0.77 19.86 -16.33
C MET A 151 0.45 20.49 -17.68
N ALA A 152 1.39 21.24 -18.25
CA ALA A 152 1.22 21.84 -19.59
C ALA A 152 1.02 20.78 -20.68
N LYS A 153 1.74 19.66 -20.60
CA LYS A 153 1.57 18.53 -21.53
C LYS A 153 0.24 17.80 -21.33
N ALA A 154 -0.18 17.61 -20.07
CA ALA A 154 -1.43 16.92 -19.73
C ALA A 154 -2.69 17.69 -20.14
N THR A 155 -2.60 19.04 -20.24
CA THR A 155 -3.71 19.92 -20.60
C THR A 155 -3.67 20.40 -22.05
N ALA A 156 -2.66 20.02 -22.83
CA ALA A 156 -2.57 20.37 -24.24
C ALA A 156 -3.73 19.69 -25.02
N PRO A 157 -4.46 20.39 -25.87
CA PRO A 157 -5.47 19.79 -26.74
C PRO A 157 -4.80 18.79 -27.68
N ALA A 158 -5.46 17.66 -27.89
CA ALA A 158 -5.02 16.63 -28.83
C ALA A 158 -4.99 17.16 -30.30
#